data_5c0aca47a87ba30966b7a43be25c2374
#
_entry.id   5c0aca47a87ba30966b7a43be25c2374
#
_cell.length_a   1.000
_cell.length_b   1.000
_cell.length_c   1.000
_cell.angle_alpha   90.00
_cell.angle_beta   90.00
_cell.angle_gamma   90.00
#
_symmetry.space_group_name_H-M   'P 1'
#
loop_
_entity.id
_entity.type
_entity.pdbx_description
1 polymer ?
#
loop_
_entity_poly.entity_id
_entity_poly.type
_entity_poly.pdbx_seq_one_letter_code
_entity_poly.pdbx_strand_id
1 'polypeptide(L)'
;MRVAVVQTQWVDDPEDGLRNAYQAIEDVCGAGDIDLVCFPEFLLGPPWYMPGQDGLKGRTDTPIPGPIVDGFQSLARKLNTHILLGSLVEDLQDGMYRNTSLLIGRQGVITGRAVKAHPFGNEMVVCRQTDALGVLSTEFGQIGIAVCSDFWIPEVVRLLALAGARTVFVPGGTLGQNQPLMVNALRTAAYLNDVNIVYASSVGVVRGKRGDRLVEIHFAGTSLVASPEGVLAQAGSDEPETLVVDIDEPADGDGRRWQQLRRPDAYQALLTPYAGADRDLAAELRASLTGGGGGPDRGRPPAATSTHEGTRS
;
A
#
# COMPACT_ATOMS: atom_id res chain seq x y z
N MET A 1 -10.57 6.70 17.37
CA MET A 1 -9.42 7.30 16.64
C MET A 1 -9.96 8.05 15.43
N ARG A 2 -9.62 9.32 15.30
CA ARG A 2 -10.00 10.15 14.13
C ARG A 2 -8.87 10.17 13.11
N VAL A 3 -9.10 9.53 11.96
CA VAL A 3 -8.08 9.31 10.93
C VAL A 3 -8.35 10.19 9.71
N ALA A 4 -7.31 10.85 9.21
CA ALA A 4 -7.30 11.47 7.90
C ALA A 4 -6.58 10.55 6.91
N VAL A 5 -7.27 10.13 5.86
CA VAL A 5 -6.73 9.29 4.80
C VAL A 5 -6.52 10.15 3.57
N VAL A 6 -5.27 10.44 3.25
CA VAL A 6 -4.91 11.35 2.16
C VAL A 6 -4.78 10.58 0.86
N GLN A 7 -5.66 10.84 -0.09
CA GLN A 7 -5.53 10.39 -1.48
C GLN A 7 -4.73 11.42 -2.25
N THR A 8 -3.47 11.10 -2.54
CA THR A 8 -2.56 12.06 -3.18
C THR A 8 -2.66 12.03 -4.70
N GLN A 9 -2.46 13.20 -5.33
CA GLN A 9 -2.18 13.28 -6.75
C GLN A 9 -0.76 12.78 -7.01
N TRP A 10 -0.62 11.88 -7.95
CA TRP A 10 0.70 11.48 -8.45
C TRP A 10 1.39 12.64 -9.16
N VAL A 11 2.63 12.93 -8.81
CA VAL A 11 3.43 14.01 -9.37
C VAL A 11 4.79 13.50 -9.86
N ASP A 12 5.34 14.18 -10.86
CA ASP A 12 6.66 13.81 -11.45
C ASP A 12 7.84 14.42 -10.67
N ASP A 13 7.58 15.44 -9.84
CA ASP A 13 8.59 16.12 -9.06
C ASP A 13 8.48 15.71 -7.57
N PRO A 14 9.49 15.02 -7.00
CA PRO A 14 9.45 14.61 -5.60
C PRO A 14 9.34 15.77 -4.61
N GLU A 15 9.84 16.97 -4.96
CA GLU A 15 9.68 18.16 -4.12
C GLU A 15 8.24 18.65 -4.10
N ASP A 16 7.53 18.56 -5.23
CA ASP A 16 6.09 18.83 -5.29
C ASP A 16 5.33 17.80 -4.44
N GLY A 17 5.70 16.51 -4.52
CA GLY A 17 5.12 15.46 -3.69
C GLY A 17 5.28 15.76 -2.20
N LEU A 18 6.47 16.13 -1.78
CA LEU A 18 6.76 16.48 -0.40
C LEU A 18 5.98 17.73 0.06
N ARG A 19 5.93 18.77 -0.76
CA ARG A 19 5.19 20.00 -0.48
C ARG A 19 3.70 19.74 -0.35
N ASN A 20 3.12 18.94 -1.27
CA ASN A 20 1.71 18.56 -1.24
C ASN A 20 1.37 17.74 0.01
N ALA A 21 2.26 16.83 0.42
CA ALA A 21 2.07 16.07 1.65
C ALA A 21 2.08 16.96 2.91
N TYR A 22 3.00 17.90 3.01
CA TYR A 22 3.04 18.85 4.13
C TYR A 22 1.78 19.72 4.16
N GLN A 23 1.35 20.24 3.00
CA GLN A 23 0.14 21.06 2.91
C GLN A 23 -1.10 20.26 3.32
N ALA A 24 -1.24 19.01 2.87
CA ALA A 24 -2.37 18.16 3.24
C ALA A 24 -2.45 17.93 4.76
N ILE A 25 -1.30 17.75 5.43
CA ILE A 25 -1.28 17.59 6.89
C ILE A 25 -1.71 18.90 7.57
N GLU A 26 -1.16 20.06 7.13
CA GLU A 26 -1.50 21.35 7.71
C GLU A 26 -2.97 21.71 7.51
N ASP A 27 -3.52 21.45 6.31
CA ASP A 27 -4.92 21.74 5.99
C ASP A 27 -5.87 20.89 6.84
N VAL A 28 -5.64 19.58 6.94
CA VAL A 28 -6.56 18.70 7.66
C VAL A 28 -6.48 18.91 9.17
N CYS A 29 -5.29 19.13 9.73
CA CYS A 29 -5.12 19.44 11.14
C CYS A 29 -5.57 20.87 11.49
N GLY A 30 -5.53 21.80 10.52
CA GLY A 30 -6.08 23.14 10.69
C GLY A 30 -7.61 23.19 10.68
N ALA A 31 -8.27 22.19 10.08
CA ALA A 31 -9.72 22.07 10.03
C ALA A 31 -10.31 21.37 11.27
N GLY A 32 -9.53 20.66 12.07
CA GLY A 32 -9.99 19.98 13.27
C GLY A 32 -8.96 19.05 13.88
N ASP A 33 -9.30 18.48 15.03
CA ASP A 33 -8.43 17.53 15.72
C ASP A 33 -8.32 16.23 14.91
N ILE A 34 -7.10 15.85 14.56
CA ILE A 34 -6.79 14.60 13.84
C ILE A 34 -5.82 13.79 14.68
N ASP A 35 -6.18 12.55 14.94
CA ASP A 35 -5.32 11.63 15.68
C ASP A 35 -4.18 11.09 14.83
N LEU A 36 -4.49 10.73 13.57
CA LEU A 36 -3.51 10.14 12.65
C LEU A 36 -3.80 10.55 11.21
N VAL A 37 -2.77 11.02 10.50
CA VAL A 37 -2.79 11.26 9.04
C VAL A 37 -2.07 10.12 8.34
N CYS A 38 -2.75 9.47 7.38
CA CYS A 38 -2.24 8.32 6.63
C CYS A 38 -2.05 8.67 5.16
N PHE A 39 -0.88 8.33 4.61
CA PHE A 39 -0.51 8.56 3.21
C PHE A 39 -0.42 7.24 2.42
N PRO A 40 -0.53 7.29 1.08
CA PRO A 40 -0.36 6.13 0.21
C PRO A 40 1.10 5.68 0.08
N GLU A 41 1.28 4.55 -0.60
CA GLU A 41 2.60 4.03 -0.98
C GLU A 41 3.35 5.01 -1.90
N PHE A 42 4.68 5.05 -1.79
CA PHE A 42 5.56 5.91 -2.59
C PHE A 42 5.19 7.39 -2.54
N LEU A 43 5.11 7.92 -1.32
CA LEU A 43 4.67 9.29 -1.05
C LEU A 43 5.38 10.37 -1.88
N LEU A 44 6.66 10.17 -2.21
CA LEU A 44 7.46 11.12 -3.01
C LEU A 44 7.41 10.84 -4.51
N GLY A 45 6.59 9.90 -4.95
CA GLY A 45 6.53 9.44 -6.32
C GLY A 45 7.17 8.06 -6.52
N PRO A 46 7.12 7.51 -7.75
CA PRO A 46 7.62 6.17 -8.03
C PRO A 46 9.13 6.08 -7.79
N PRO A 47 9.62 4.88 -7.40
CA PRO A 47 11.06 4.68 -7.27
C PRO A 47 11.76 4.91 -8.59
N TRP A 48 12.80 5.75 -8.59
CA TRP A 48 13.55 6.12 -9.81
C TRP A 48 14.19 4.93 -10.54
N TYR A 49 14.41 3.82 -9.83
CA TYR A 49 14.98 2.59 -10.42
C TYR A 49 13.96 1.77 -11.23
N MET A 50 12.71 2.18 -11.29
CA MET A 50 11.73 1.50 -12.12
C MET A 50 11.85 1.94 -13.58
N PRO A 51 11.96 1.03 -14.55
CA PRO A 51 11.98 1.39 -15.95
C PRO A 51 10.76 2.21 -16.36
N GLY A 52 10.98 3.23 -17.17
CA GLY A 52 9.91 4.05 -17.70
C GLY A 52 9.58 5.31 -16.90
N GLN A 53 10.45 5.72 -16.00
CA GLN A 53 10.27 6.92 -15.17
C GLN A 53 11.05 8.14 -15.68
N ASP A 54 11.18 8.27 -16.98
CA ASP A 54 11.87 9.40 -17.62
C ASP A 54 11.23 10.77 -17.30
N GLY A 55 10.03 10.78 -16.71
CA GLY A 55 9.31 11.98 -16.30
C GLY A 55 9.70 12.52 -14.93
N LEU A 56 10.38 11.73 -14.08
CA LEU A 56 10.77 12.18 -12.75
C LEU A 56 11.92 13.19 -12.83
N LYS A 57 11.77 14.31 -12.14
CA LYS A 57 12.75 15.39 -12.06
C LYS A 57 13.81 15.18 -10.98
N GLY A 58 13.66 14.18 -10.12
CA GLY A 58 14.55 13.92 -9.01
C GLY A 58 14.47 12.49 -8.50
N ARG A 59 15.30 12.18 -7.50
CA ARG A 59 15.30 10.89 -6.82
C ARG A 59 14.23 10.86 -5.74
N THR A 60 13.56 9.73 -5.61
CA THR A 60 12.54 9.49 -4.58
C THR A 60 13.07 8.67 -3.40
N ASP A 61 14.28 8.13 -3.53
CA ASP A 61 14.95 7.38 -2.47
C ASP A 61 15.55 8.34 -1.43
N THR A 62 15.47 7.94 -0.17
CA THR A 62 15.94 8.73 0.96
C THR A 62 16.52 7.84 2.06
N PRO A 63 17.57 8.29 2.77
CA PRO A 63 18.02 7.60 3.97
C PRO A 63 16.99 7.73 5.10
N ILE A 64 16.91 6.71 5.94
CA ILE A 64 16.11 6.72 7.18
C ILE A 64 17.02 6.35 8.36
N PRO A 65 17.30 7.28 9.30
CA PRO A 65 16.82 8.66 9.39
C PRO A 65 17.40 9.59 8.33
N GLY A 66 16.74 10.71 8.09
CA GLY A 66 17.18 11.69 7.11
C GLY A 66 16.25 12.92 7.01
N PRO A 67 16.65 13.95 6.23
CA PRO A 67 16.01 15.26 6.23
C PRO A 67 14.51 15.24 5.93
N ILE A 68 14.07 14.34 5.05
CA ILE A 68 12.64 14.18 4.69
C ILE A 68 11.85 13.72 5.91
N VAL A 69 12.35 12.69 6.60
CA VAL A 69 11.70 12.16 7.81
C VAL A 69 11.74 13.19 8.93
N ASP A 70 12.84 13.94 9.10
CA ASP A 70 12.97 15.01 10.09
C ASP A 70 11.91 16.11 9.89
N GLY A 71 11.56 16.43 8.64
CA GLY A 71 10.49 17.36 8.31
C GLY A 71 9.13 16.86 8.82
N PHE A 72 8.77 15.61 8.56
CA PHE A 72 7.53 15.02 9.07
C PHE A 72 7.51 14.88 10.59
N GLN A 73 8.64 14.56 11.23
CA GLN A 73 8.78 14.55 12.69
C GLN A 73 8.50 15.93 13.30
N SER A 74 8.97 16.99 12.64
CA SER A 74 8.72 18.35 13.05
C SER A 74 7.25 18.73 12.91
N LEU A 75 6.58 18.33 11.82
CA LEU A 75 5.15 18.56 11.62
C LEU A 75 4.30 17.77 12.62
N ALA A 76 4.60 16.51 12.87
CA ALA A 76 3.88 15.68 13.84
C ALA A 76 3.90 16.35 15.23
N ARG A 77 5.05 16.86 15.64
CA ARG A 77 5.20 17.60 16.92
C ARG A 77 4.45 18.92 16.91
N LYS A 78 4.58 19.72 15.83
CA LYS A 78 3.93 21.04 15.69
C LYS A 78 2.42 20.92 15.77
N LEU A 79 1.84 19.90 15.11
CA LEU A 79 0.40 19.72 14.95
C LEU A 79 -0.21 18.72 15.94
N ASN A 80 0.63 18.15 16.82
CA ASN A 80 0.22 17.16 17.83
C ASN A 80 -0.60 16.00 17.25
N THR A 81 -0.16 15.47 16.10
CA THR A 81 -0.82 14.36 15.38
C THR A 81 0.16 13.23 15.08
N HIS A 82 -0.33 12.01 14.93
CA HIS A 82 0.47 10.94 14.36
C HIS A 82 0.50 11.06 12.84
N ILE A 83 1.62 10.68 12.23
CA ILE A 83 1.74 10.63 10.77
C ILE A 83 2.21 9.23 10.38
N LEU A 84 1.39 8.53 9.58
CA LEU A 84 1.78 7.30 8.91
C LEU A 84 2.25 7.64 7.50
N LEU A 85 3.57 7.70 7.32
CA LEU A 85 4.15 7.75 5.98
C LEU A 85 3.91 6.41 5.33
N GLY A 86 3.06 6.41 4.31
CA GLY A 86 2.52 5.19 3.70
C GLY A 86 3.60 4.31 3.12
N SER A 87 4.55 4.87 2.34
CA SER A 87 5.92 4.40 2.31
C SER A 87 6.88 5.39 1.64
N LEU A 88 8.14 5.20 1.98
CA LEU A 88 9.29 5.82 1.34
C LEU A 88 10.18 4.75 0.75
N VAL A 89 10.88 5.08 -0.31
CA VAL A 89 11.97 4.27 -0.83
C VAL A 89 13.20 4.56 0.05
N GLU A 90 13.49 3.67 0.98
CA GLU A 90 14.64 3.79 1.87
C GLU A 90 15.92 3.35 1.15
N ASP A 91 16.89 4.26 1.05
CA ASP A 91 18.23 3.96 0.55
C ASP A 91 19.07 3.30 1.66
N LEU A 92 19.50 2.06 1.44
CA LEU A 92 20.36 1.32 2.37
C LEU A 92 21.84 1.65 2.21
N GLN A 93 22.19 2.54 1.24
CA GLN A 93 23.56 2.99 0.96
C GLN A 93 24.52 1.87 0.55
N ASP A 94 24.00 0.71 0.17
CA ASP A 94 24.75 -0.45 -0.33
C ASP A 94 24.28 -0.90 -1.72
N GLY A 95 23.51 -0.04 -2.41
CA GLY A 95 22.92 -0.31 -3.71
C GLY A 95 21.59 -1.05 -3.66
N MET A 96 21.06 -1.30 -2.46
CA MET A 96 19.74 -1.89 -2.25
C MET A 96 18.82 -0.90 -1.56
N TYR A 97 17.52 -1.17 -1.65
CA TYR A 97 16.47 -0.34 -1.10
C TYR A 97 15.54 -1.15 -0.19
N ARG A 98 14.67 -0.44 0.51
CA ARG A 98 13.46 -0.99 1.15
C ARG A 98 12.28 -0.09 0.85
N ASN A 99 11.12 -0.71 0.69
CA ASN A 99 9.85 0.00 0.71
C ASN A 99 9.38 0.05 2.16
N THR A 100 9.57 1.22 2.79
CA THR A 100 9.46 1.38 4.26
C THR A 100 8.35 2.35 4.62
N SER A 101 7.40 1.88 5.42
CA SER A 101 6.37 2.69 6.06
C SER A 101 6.81 3.07 7.49
N LEU A 102 6.57 4.32 7.89
CA LEU A 102 6.95 4.84 9.20
C LEU A 102 5.74 5.43 9.92
N LEU A 103 5.56 5.04 11.17
CA LEU A 103 4.65 5.72 12.07
C LEU A 103 5.43 6.72 12.93
N ILE A 104 5.10 7.98 12.79
CA ILE A 104 5.68 9.08 13.56
C ILE A 104 4.63 9.51 14.60
N GLY A 105 5.01 9.49 15.88
CA GLY A 105 4.13 9.86 16.98
C GLY A 105 4.03 11.37 17.17
N ARG A 106 3.06 11.81 17.98
CA ARG A 106 2.78 13.23 18.29
C ARG A 106 4.00 14.00 18.83
N GLN A 107 4.95 13.31 19.43
CA GLN A 107 6.21 13.92 19.92
C GLN A 107 7.25 14.07 18.82
N GLY A 108 6.93 13.71 17.58
CA GLY A 108 7.86 13.74 16.45
C GLY A 108 8.93 12.65 16.55
N VAL A 109 8.62 11.51 17.16
CA VAL A 109 9.51 10.35 17.25
C VAL A 109 8.95 9.25 16.38
N ILE A 110 9.81 8.52 15.68
CA ILE A 110 9.41 7.29 14.98
C ILE A 110 9.02 6.26 16.05
N THR A 111 7.74 5.90 16.10
CA THR A 111 7.17 4.94 17.05
C THR A 111 6.93 3.58 16.41
N GLY A 112 7.01 3.49 15.08
CA GLY A 112 6.83 2.25 14.38
C GLY A 112 7.43 2.26 12.99
N ARG A 113 7.76 1.07 12.50
CA ARG A 113 8.31 0.83 11.17
C ARG A 113 7.77 -0.48 10.63
N ALA A 114 7.34 -0.46 9.37
CA ALA A 114 7.00 -1.67 8.61
C ALA A 114 7.72 -1.63 7.27
N VAL A 115 8.34 -2.74 6.90
CA VAL A 115 8.98 -2.92 5.60
C VAL A 115 8.11 -3.87 4.79
N LYS A 116 7.87 -3.56 3.54
CA LYS A 116 7.10 -4.39 2.61
C LYS A 116 7.66 -5.81 2.55
N ALA A 117 6.82 -6.79 2.85
CA ALA A 117 7.20 -8.19 2.89
C ALA A 117 7.15 -8.85 1.51
N HIS A 118 6.28 -8.36 0.64
CA HIS A 118 6.04 -8.92 -0.69
C HIS A 118 6.32 -7.87 -1.77
N PRO A 119 7.61 -7.59 -2.11
CA PRO A 119 7.95 -6.68 -3.19
C PRO A 119 7.28 -7.09 -4.50
N PHE A 120 6.83 -6.11 -5.30
CA PHE A 120 6.12 -6.36 -6.55
C PHE A 120 6.89 -5.78 -7.75
N GLY A 121 6.89 -6.51 -8.86
CA GLY A 121 7.56 -6.05 -10.08
C GLY A 121 9.07 -5.84 -9.86
N ASN A 122 9.59 -4.68 -10.25
CA ASN A 122 11.02 -4.38 -10.16
C ASN A 122 11.55 -4.31 -8.73
N GLU A 123 10.68 -4.07 -7.73
CA GLU A 123 11.07 -4.12 -6.32
C GLU A 123 11.69 -5.48 -5.95
N MET A 124 11.23 -6.59 -6.57
CA MET A 124 11.76 -7.94 -6.33
C MET A 124 13.26 -8.06 -6.62
N VAL A 125 13.80 -7.13 -7.43
CA VAL A 125 15.22 -7.14 -7.83
C VAL A 125 16.07 -6.25 -6.94
N VAL A 126 15.51 -5.12 -6.51
CA VAL A 126 16.29 -4.04 -5.89
C VAL A 126 15.91 -3.78 -4.42
N CYS A 127 14.76 -4.28 -3.97
CA CYS A 127 14.33 -4.10 -2.59
C CYS A 127 14.58 -5.34 -1.74
N ARG A 128 15.08 -5.11 -0.53
CA ARG A 128 15.10 -6.12 0.54
C ARG A 128 13.75 -6.12 1.23
N GLN A 129 13.17 -7.29 1.35
CA GLN A 129 11.94 -7.54 2.09
C GLN A 129 12.19 -7.65 3.59
N THR A 130 11.12 -7.61 4.38
CA THR A 130 11.19 -7.95 5.81
C THR A 130 11.11 -9.46 6.03
N ASP A 131 11.71 -9.91 7.12
CA ASP A 131 11.60 -11.31 7.58
C ASP A 131 10.43 -11.51 8.55
N ALA A 132 9.77 -10.41 8.98
CA ALA A 132 8.69 -10.47 9.97
C ALA A 132 7.58 -9.47 9.65
N LEU A 133 6.34 -9.94 9.78
CA LEU A 133 5.14 -9.13 9.85
C LEU A 133 4.78 -8.96 11.33
N GLY A 134 4.51 -7.74 11.75
CA GLY A 134 4.21 -7.45 13.15
C GLY A 134 3.21 -6.33 13.32
N VAL A 135 2.77 -6.17 14.56
CA VAL A 135 1.88 -5.09 14.97
C VAL A 135 2.65 -4.03 15.74
N LEU A 136 2.13 -2.80 15.69
CA LEU A 136 2.64 -1.66 16.41
C LEU A 136 1.69 -1.31 17.55
N SER A 137 2.22 -1.14 18.75
CA SER A 137 1.44 -0.67 19.91
C SER A 137 1.32 0.84 19.84
N THR A 138 0.10 1.33 19.89
CA THR A 138 -0.21 2.76 19.91
C THR A 138 -1.18 3.09 21.05
N GLU A 139 -1.43 4.37 21.29
CA GLU A 139 -2.47 4.82 22.21
C GLU A 139 -3.88 4.44 21.74
N PHE A 140 -4.03 4.05 20.45
CA PHE A 140 -5.30 3.61 19.84
C PHE A 140 -5.41 2.08 19.76
N GLY A 141 -4.60 1.34 20.52
CA GLY A 141 -4.51 -0.11 20.45
C GLY A 141 -3.44 -0.62 19.49
N GLN A 142 -3.55 -1.89 19.13
CA GLN A 142 -2.61 -2.55 18.22
C GLN A 142 -3.01 -2.24 16.77
N ILE A 143 -2.08 -1.74 15.98
CA ILE A 143 -2.26 -1.53 14.55
C ILE A 143 -1.33 -2.41 13.73
N GLY A 144 -1.78 -2.83 12.55
CA GLY A 144 -0.98 -3.49 11.55
C GLY A 144 -0.72 -2.58 10.35
N ILE A 145 0.35 -2.84 9.61
CA ILE A 145 0.63 -2.18 8.34
C ILE A 145 0.91 -3.25 7.29
N ALA A 146 0.17 -3.19 6.18
CA ALA A 146 0.33 -4.06 5.01
C ALA A 146 0.56 -3.19 3.78
N VAL A 147 1.81 -3.08 3.30
CA VAL A 147 2.14 -2.14 2.23
C VAL A 147 1.77 -2.72 0.87
N CYS A 148 0.77 -2.16 0.21
CA CYS A 148 0.34 -2.43 -1.16
C CYS A 148 0.19 -3.93 -1.48
N SER A 149 1.17 -4.55 -2.15
CA SER A 149 1.13 -5.99 -2.53
C SER A 149 1.04 -6.93 -1.33
N ASP A 150 1.46 -6.51 -0.14
CA ASP A 150 1.26 -7.30 1.09
C ASP A 150 -0.21 -7.60 1.33
N PHE A 151 -1.08 -6.63 1.03
CA PHE A 151 -2.53 -6.80 1.20
C PHE A 151 -3.13 -7.88 0.28
N TRP A 152 -2.55 -8.10 -0.91
CA TRP A 152 -3.03 -9.12 -1.85
C TRP A 152 -2.71 -10.55 -1.42
N ILE A 153 -1.90 -10.71 -0.37
CA ILE A 153 -1.59 -12.00 0.25
C ILE A 153 -2.54 -12.20 1.43
N PRO A 154 -3.53 -13.09 1.35
CA PRO A 154 -4.58 -13.22 2.37
C PRO A 154 -4.05 -13.51 3.78
N GLU A 155 -2.89 -14.17 3.87
CA GLU A 155 -2.22 -14.51 5.10
C GLU A 155 -1.76 -13.26 5.86
N VAL A 156 -1.41 -12.17 5.18
CA VAL A 156 -0.84 -10.98 5.82
C VAL A 156 -1.83 -10.33 6.77
N VAL A 157 -3.03 -9.98 6.28
CA VAL A 157 -4.06 -9.37 7.15
C VAL A 157 -4.46 -10.33 8.26
N ARG A 158 -4.55 -11.64 7.96
CA ARG A 158 -4.84 -12.67 8.95
C ARG A 158 -3.78 -12.75 10.04
N LEU A 159 -2.50 -12.71 9.69
CA LEU A 159 -1.40 -12.73 10.65
C LEU A 159 -1.40 -11.49 11.52
N LEU A 160 -1.60 -10.30 10.94
CA LEU A 160 -1.70 -9.05 11.70
C LEU A 160 -2.88 -9.08 12.68
N ALA A 161 -4.04 -9.55 12.27
CA ALA A 161 -5.21 -9.70 13.13
C ALA A 161 -4.97 -10.71 14.27
N LEU A 162 -4.31 -11.83 13.99
CA LEU A 162 -3.94 -12.83 15.00
C LEU A 162 -2.86 -12.32 15.96
N ALA A 163 -1.99 -11.41 15.51
CA ALA A 163 -1.03 -10.72 16.35
C ALA A 163 -1.69 -9.60 17.21
N GLY A 164 -2.98 -9.37 17.06
CA GLY A 164 -3.75 -8.44 17.88
C GLY A 164 -4.11 -7.11 17.21
N ALA A 165 -3.78 -6.90 15.92
CA ALA A 165 -4.21 -5.70 15.22
C ALA A 165 -5.74 -5.57 15.22
N ARG A 166 -6.24 -4.38 15.58
CA ARG A 166 -7.65 -4.01 15.47
C ARG A 166 -7.90 -3.08 14.29
N THR A 167 -6.87 -2.41 13.82
CA THR A 167 -6.86 -1.62 12.59
C THR A 167 -5.65 -1.99 11.77
N VAL A 168 -5.85 -2.24 10.48
CA VAL A 168 -4.77 -2.50 9.52
C VAL A 168 -4.75 -1.37 8.50
N PHE A 169 -3.64 -0.65 8.46
CA PHE A 169 -3.38 0.37 7.45
C PHE A 169 -2.79 -0.29 6.21
N VAL A 170 -3.31 0.09 5.06
CA VAL A 170 -2.90 -0.42 3.75
C VAL A 170 -2.50 0.74 2.85
N PRO A 171 -1.28 1.28 3.01
CA PRO A 171 -0.75 2.21 2.03
C PRO A 171 -0.58 1.51 0.69
N GLY A 172 -1.15 2.05 -0.38
CA GLY A 172 -1.12 1.36 -1.66
C GLY A 172 -1.17 2.29 -2.87
N GLY A 173 -1.08 1.67 -4.03
CA GLY A 173 -1.19 2.30 -5.34
C GLY A 173 -1.83 1.31 -6.32
N THR A 174 -3.13 1.05 -6.18
CA THR A 174 -3.81 0.07 -7.02
C THR A 174 -3.99 0.59 -8.43
N LEU A 175 -3.65 -0.25 -9.41
CA LEU A 175 -3.87 0.05 -10.82
C LEU A 175 -5.38 0.14 -11.12
N GLY A 176 -5.78 1.10 -11.95
CA GLY A 176 -7.19 1.40 -12.25
C GLY A 176 -8.01 0.19 -12.65
N GLN A 177 -7.45 -0.70 -13.44
CA GLN A 177 -8.11 -1.95 -13.85
C GLN A 177 -8.45 -2.91 -12.70
N ASN A 178 -7.77 -2.79 -11.55
CA ASN A 178 -7.96 -3.65 -10.38
C ASN A 178 -8.85 -3.01 -9.30
N GLN A 179 -9.32 -1.79 -9.53
CA GLN A 179 -10.10 -1.03 -8.54
C GLN A 179 -11.32 -1.78 -7.98
N PRO A 180 -12.20 -2.40 -8.80
CA PRO A 180 -13.35 -3.12 -8.26
C PRO A 180 -12.96 -4.33 -7.41
N LEU A 181 -11.86 -5.00 -7.76
CA LEU A 181 -11.33 -6.14 -6.99
C LEU A 181 -10.78 -5.67 -5.66
N MET A 182 -10.06 -4.53 -5.65
CA MET A 182 -9.49 -3.96 -4.43
C MET A 182 -10.58 -3.60 -3.42
N VAL A 183 -11.62 -2.89 -3.82
CA VAL A 183 -12.73 -2.51 -2.92
C VAL A 183 -13.37 -3.74 -2.29
N ASN A 184 -13.64 -4.77 -3.09
CA ASN A 184 -14.23 -6.01 -2.58
C ASN A 184 -13.28 -6.75 -1.64
N ALA A 185 -11.99 -6.80 -1.96
CA ALA A 185 -10.98 -7.45 -1.13
C ALA A 185 -10.82 -6.74 0.22
N LEU A 186 -10.77 -5.39 0.25
CA LEU A 186 -10.67 -4.60 1.48
C LEU A 186 -11.85 -4.85 2.42
N ARG A 187 -13.07 -4.81 1.89
CA ARG A 187 -14.30 -5.09 2.66
C ARG A 187 -14.32 -6.53 3.21
N THR A 188 -13.96 -7.49 2.36
CA THR A 188 -13.91 -8.90 2.76
C THR A 188 -12.85 -9.15 3.82
N ALA A 189 -11.67 -8.52 3.69
CA ALA A 189 -10.60 -8.65 4.67
C ALA A 189 -11.01 -8.06 6.02
N ALA A 190 -11.69 -6.90 6.06
CA ALA A 190 -12.21 -6.31 7.28
C ALA A 190 -13.16 -7.27 8.01
N TYR A 191 -14.16 -7.80 7.31
CA TYR A 191 -15.13 -8.73 7.86
C TYR A 191 -14.52 -10.04 8.35
N LEU A 192 -13.72 -10.71 7.50
CA LEU A 192 -13.16 -12.04 7.81
C LEU A 192 -12.10 -12.00 8.93
N ASN A 193 -11.50 -10.85 9.19
CA ASN A 193 -10.45 -10.69 10.19
C ASN A 193 -10.88 -9.89 11.41
N ASP A 194 -12.10 -9.36 11.41
CA ASP A 194 -12.66 -8.55 12.51
C ASP A 194 -11.75 -7.35 12.85
N VAL A 195 -11.35 -6.63 11.81
CA VAL A 195 -10.46 -5.47 11.88
C VAL A 195 -10.99 -4.32 11.03
N ASN A 196 -10.66 -3.10 11.41
CA ASN A 196 -10.79 -1.98 10.49
C ASN A 196 -9.68 -2.05 9.44
N ILE A 197 -10.01 -1.67 8.21
CA ILE A 197 -9.03 -1.51 7.12
C ILE A 197 -9.02 -0.04 6.71
N VAL A 198 -7.85 0.58 6.72
CA VAL A 198 -7.63 1.95 6.27
C VAL A 198 -6.72 1.90 5.04
N TYR A 199 -7.31 2.07 3.87
CA TYR A 199 -6.60 2.04 2.60
C TYR A 199 -6.38 3.46 2.08
N ALA A 200 -5.11 3.85 1.97
CA ALA A 200 -4.69 5.11 1.35
C ALA A 200 -4.10 4.83 -0.03
N SER A 201 -4.60 5.49 -1.06
CA SER A 201 -4.20 5.31 -2.45
C SER A 201 -3.88 6.63 -3.13
N SER A 202 -3.17 6.57 -4.25
CA SER A 202 -2.92 7.72 -5.11
C SER A 202 -3.84 7.71 -6.31
N VAL A 203 -4.07 8.90 -6.90
CA VAL A 203 -4.73 9.10 -8.19
C VAL A 203 -3.73 9.62 -9.22
N GLY A 204 -4.11 9.56 -10.49
CA GLY A 204 -3.33 10.13 -11.58
C GLY A 204 -2.68 9.09 -12.47
N VAL A 205 -1.80 9.55 -13.33
CA VAL A 205 -1.19 8.73 -14.39
C VAL A 205 0.32 8.91 -14.39
N VAL A 206 1.03 7.79 -14.26
CA VAL A 206 2.47 7.74 -14.53
C VAL A 206 2.69 7.44 -16.00
N ARG A 207 3.46 8.28 -16.65
CA ARG A 207 3.87 8.12 -18.05
C ARG A 207 5.34 7.81 -18.12
N GLY A 208 5.71 6.82 -18.92
CA GLY A 208 7.09 6.43 -19.11
C GLY A 208 7.30 5.64 -20.39
N LYS A 209 8.53 5.19 -20.61
CA LYS A 209 8.89 4.36 -21.74
C LYS A 209 9.38 2.99 -21.28
N ARG A 210 8.97 1.96 -21.98
CA ARG A 210 9.53 0.62 -21.85
C ARG A 210 10.12 0.22 -23.20
N GLY A 211 11.41 0.43 -23.37
CA GLY A 211 12.06 0.47 -24.67
C GLY A 211 11.49 1.62 -25.50
N ASP A 212 11.05 1.37 -26.72
CA ASP A 212 10.43 2.38 -27.60
C ASP A 212 8.92 2.56 -27.36
N ARG A 213 8.32 1.78 -26.46
CA ARG A 213 6.88 1.81 -26.21
C ARG A 213 6.56 2.75 -25.05
N LEU A 214 5.66 3.72 -25.29
CA LEU A 214 5.04 4.50 -24.24
C LEU A 214 4.16 3.61 -23.38
N VAL A 215 4.28 3.75 -22.06
CA VAL A 215 3.48 3.06 -21.06
C VAL A 215 2.81 4.11 -20.19
N GLU A 216 1.51 3.96 -20.00
CA GLU A 216 0.74 4.72 -19.04
C GLU A 216 0.21 3.78 -17.95
N ILE A 217 0.42 4.18 -16.70
CA ILE A 217 -0.07 3.47 -15.52
C ILE A 217 -1.06 4.40 -14.82
N HIS A 218 -2.32 4.02 -14.82
CA HIS A 218 -3.39 4.76 -14.14
C HIS A 218 -3.56 4.20 -12.74
N PHE A 219 -3.51 5.07 -11.74
CA PHE A 219 -3.82 4.73 -10.35
C PHE A 219 -5.29 4.94 -10.05
N ALA A 220 -5.86 4.03 -9.31
CA ALA A 220 -7.31 3.90 -9.12
C ALA A 220 -7.90 4.86 -8.09
N GLY A 221 -7.08 5.61 -7.35
CA GLY A 221 -7.60 6.34 -6.20
C GLY A 221 -8.40 5.43 -5.28
N THR A 222 -9.64 5.84 -5.00
CA THR A 222 -10.60 5.03 -4.23
C THR A 222 -10.05 4.64 -2.85
N SER A 223 -9.38 5.60 -2.18
CA SER A 223 -9.01 5.45 -0.78
C SER A 223 -10.25 5.10 0.03
N LEU A 224 -10.12 4.20 1.02
CA LEU A 224 -11.30 3.60 1.64
C LEU A 224 -11.01 3.30 3.11
N VAL A 225 -12.03 3.51 3.94
CA VAL A 225 -12.07 2.99 5.31
C VAL A 225 -13.23 2.01 5.42
N ALA A 226 -12.92 0.79 5.84
CA ALA A 226 -13.91 -0.24 6.08
C ALA A 226 -13.80 -0.78 7.50
N SER A 227 -14.95 -1.07 8.11
CA SER A 227 -15.07 -1.86 9.33
C SER A 227 -15.60 -3.26 9.00
N PRO A 228 -15.68 -4.16 9.99
CA PRO A 228 -16.34 -5.45 9.79
C PRO A 228 -17.80 -5.33 9.32
N GLU A 229 -18.48 -4.24 9.65
CA GLU A 229 -19.88 -3.99 9.30
C GLU A 229 -20.05 -3.42 7.88
N GLY A 230 -19.00 -2.80 7.32
CA GLY A 230 -19.08 -2.23 5.97
C GLY A 230 -18.10 -1.10 5.70
N VAL A 231 -18.36 -0.37 4.62
CA VAL A 231 -17.57 0.80 4.23
C VAL A 231 -18.01 2.00 5.07
N LEU A 232 -17.07 2.62 5.78
CA LEU A 232 -17.31 3.82 6.57
C LEU A 232 -17.16 5.08 5.71
N ALA A 233 -16.15 5.09 4.84
CA ALA A 233 -15.92 6.17 3.87
C ALA A 233 -15.14 5.66 2.66
N GLN A 234 -15.34 6.30 1.52
CA GLN A 234 -14.64 5.99 0.27
C GLN A 234 -14.48 7.25 -0.56
N ALA A 235 -13.28 7.50 -1.04
CA ALA A 235 -12.95 8.58 -1.96
C ALA A 235 -13.31 8.25 -3.41
N GLY A 236 -13.35 9.26 -4.25
CA GLY A 236 -13.47 9.10 -5.69
C GLY A 236 -12.25 8.44 -6.33
N SER A 237 -12.36 8.11 -7.62
CA SER A 237 -11.30 7.40 -8.37
C SER A 237 -10.32 8.33 -9.09
N ASP A 238 -10.65 9.61 -9.27
CA ASP A 238 -9.98 10.42 -10.29
C ASP A 238 -9.30 11.69 -9.74
N GLU A 239 -9.68 12.13 -8.55
CA GLU A 239 -9.23 13.39 -7.96
C GLU A 239 -8.55 13.17 -6.60
N PRO A 240 -7.56 14.01 -6.22
CA PRO A 240 -7.04 14.00 -4.86
C PRO A 240 -8.14 14.36 -3.86
N GLU A 241 -8.17 13.65 -2.76
CA GLU A 241 -9.20 13.82 -1.73
C GLU A 241 -8.64 13.43 -0.36
N THR A 242 -9.12 14.06 0.71
CA THR A 242 -8.80 13.63 2.08
C THR A 242 -10.08 13.20 2.78
N LEU A 243 -10.17 11.92 3.14
CA LEU A 243 -11.23 11.40 3.97
C LEU A 243 -10.89 11.65 5.44
N VAL A 244 -11.84 12.16 6.22
CA VAL A 244 -11.74 12.25 7.68
C VAL A 244 -12.81 11.35 8.29
N VAL A 245 -12.38 10.35 9.05
CA VAL A 245 -13.24 9.28 9.55
C VAL A 245 -12.96 9.01 11.01
N ASP A 246 -13.99 8.96 11.83
CA ASP A 246 -13.91 8.45 13.18
C ASP A 246 -14.01 6.91 13.14
N ILE A 247 -12.97 6.25 13.64
CA ILE A 247 -12.86 4.79 13.64
C ILE A 247 -12.92 4.32 15.08
N ASP A 248 -13.96 3.55 15.39
CA ASP A 248 -14.06 2.86 16.67
C ASP A 248 -13.27 1.54 16.61
N GLU A 249 -12.79 1.10 17.76
CA GLU A 249 -12.23 -0.25 17.84
C GLU A 249 -13.35 -1.25 17.57
N PRO A 250 -13.18 -2.21 16.62
CA PRO A 250 -14.22 -3.17 16.33
C PRO A 250 -14.62 -3.93 17.58
N ALA A 251 -15.92 -4.04 17.85
CA ALA A 251 -16.41 -4.94 18.87
C ALA A 251 -16.02 -6.39 18.57
N ASP A 252 -16.03 -7.25 19.58
CA ASP A 252 -15.82 -8.69 19.37
C ASP A 252 -17.00 -9.27 18.58
N GLY A 253 -16.83 -9.34 17.26
CA GLY A 253 -17.87 -9.77 16.34
C GLY A 253 -17.68 -11.19 15.82
N ASP A 254 -18.46 -11.53 14.79
CA ASP A 254 -18.41 -12.85 14.13
C ASP A 254 -17.06 -13.16 13.50
N GLY A 255 -16.27 -12.16 13.15
CA GLY A 255 -14.92 -12.36 12.60
C GLY A 255 -13.99 -13.08 13.59
N ARG A 256 -14.04 -12.75 14.89
CA ARG A 256 -13.33 -13.52 15.93
C ARG A 256 -13.82 -14.95 16.03
N ARG A 257 -15.11 -15.18 15.81
CA ARG A 257 -15.67 -16.54 15.75
C ARG A 257 -14.99 -17.36 14.64
N TRP A 258 -14.80 -16.77 13.47
CA TRP A 258 -14.07 -17.45 12.37
C TRP A 258 -12.60 -17.73 12.74
N GLN A 259 -11.97 -16.82 13.47
CA GLN A 259 -10.59 -17.03 13.96
C GLN A 259 -10.52 -18.19 14.97
N GLN A 260 -11.52 -18.34 15.86
CA GLN A 260 -11.60 -19.45 16.83
C GLN A 260 -11.83 -20.81 16.15
N LEU A 261 -12.50 -20.84 15.01
CA LEU A 261 -12.75 -22.06 14.24
C LEU A 261 -11.55 -22.49 13.38
N ARG A 262 -10.44 -21.76 13.40
CA ARG A 262 -9.25 -22.14 12.65
C ARG A 262 -8.68 -23.49 13.10
N ARG A 263 -8.16 -24.20 12.12
CA ARG A 263 -7.53 -25.52 12.30
C ARG A 263 -6.04 -25.45 11.92
N PRO A 264 -5.17 -24.87 12.79
CA PRO A 264 -3.74 -24.72 12.49
C PRO A 264 -3.05 -26.06 12.15
N ASP A 265 -3.53 -27.16 12.74
CA ASP A 265 -3.10 -28.52 12.44
C ASP A 265 -3.36 -28.94 10.98
N ALA A 266 -4.39 -28.37 10.34
CA ALA A 266 -4.75 -28.64 8.95
C ALA A 266 -4.05 -27.72 7.94
N TYR A 267 -3.31 -26.70 8.39
CA TYR A 267 -2.74 -25.66 7.54
C TYR A 267 -1.24 -25.83 7.25
N GLN A 268 -0.68 -27.01 7.52
CA GLN A 268 0.75 -27.30 7.28
C GLN A 268 1.17 -27.02 5.83
N ALA A 269 0.26 -27.22 4.86
CA ALA A 269 0.53 -26.93 3.47
C ALA A 269 0.81 -25.43 3.18
N LEU A 270 0.34 -24.50 4.03
CA LEU A 270 0.66 -23.07 3.89
C LEU A 270 2.14 -22.76 4.16
N LEU A 271 2.83 -23.64 4.87
CA LEU A 271 4.26 -23.51 5.18
C LEU A 271 5.14 -24.15 4.11
N THR A 272 4.53 -24.84 3.15
CA THR A 272 5.23 -25.51 2.05
C THR A 272 5.28 -24.55 0.85
N PRO A 273 6.44 -24.40 0.19
CA PRO A 273 6.51 -23.63 -1.04
C PRO A 273 5.46 -24.10 -2.06
N TYR A 274 4.84 -23.16 -2.75
CA TYR A 274 3.90 -23.45 -3.81
C TYR A 274 4.56 -24.35 -4.89
N ALA A 275 3.84 -25.31 -5.43
CA ALA A 275 4.34 -26.28 -6.43
C ALA A 275 4.75 -25.65 -7.79
N GLY A 276 4.86 -24.37 -7.91
CA GLY A 276 5.42 -23.60 -9.02
C GLY A 276 6.46 -22.59 -8.55
N ALA A 277 6.89 -22.70 -7.29
CA ALA A 277 7.85 -21.78 -6.66
C ALA A 277 9.31 -21.98 -7.14
N ASP A 278 9.56 -23.00 -7.98
CA ASP A 278 10.86 -23.20 -8.64
C ASP A 278 11.18 -22.10 -9.67
N ARG A 279 10.21 -21.23 -10.01
CA ARG A 279 10.45 -20.05 -10.83
C ARG A 279 11.07 -18.96 -9.97
N ASP A 280 12.32 -18.65 -10.22
CA ASP A 280 12.95 -17.45 -9.69
C ASP A 280 12.47 -16.22 -10.48
N LEU A 281 11.33 -15.68 -10.07
CA LEU A 281 10.73 -14.48 -10.69
C LEU A 281 11.68 -13.27 -10.63
N ALA A 282 12.51 -13.19 -9.60
CA ALA A 282 13.50 -12.13 -9.49
C ALA A 282 14.62 -12.32 -10.52
N ALA A 283 15.08 -13.55 -10.74
CA ALA A 283 16.07 -13.84 -11.79
C ALA A 283 15.50 -13.59 -13.19
N GLU A 284 14.26 -13.99 -13.46
CA GLU A 284 13.58 -13.69 -14.73
C GLU A 284 13.48 -12.18 -14.98
N LEU A 285 13.11 -11.40 -13.95
CA LEU A 285 13.04 -9.94 -14.03
C LEU A 285 14.43 -9.32 -14.24
N ARG A 286 15.46 -9.76 -13.51
CA ARG A 286 16.86 -9.31 -13.73
C ARG A 286 17.28 -9.55 -15.16
N ALA A 287 17.04 -10.75 -15.69
CA ALA A 287 17.37 -11.08 -17.08
C ALA A 287 16.65 -10.17 -18.09
N SER A 288 15.39 -9.81 -17.82
CA SER A 288 14.62 -8.89 -18.68
C SER A 288 15.10 -7.45 -18.61
N LEU A 289 15.69 -7.02 -17.51
CA LEU A 289 16.23 -5.66 -17.31
C LEU A 289 17.65 -5.52 -17.92
N THR A 290 18.45 -6.60 -17.92
CA THR A 290 19.83 -6.61 -18.43
C THR A 290 19.94 -7.04 -19.90
N GLY A 291 18.94 -7.77 -20.42
CA GLY A 291 18.89 -8.23 -21.81
C GLY A 291 18.19 -7.19 -22.68
N GLY A 292 18.95 -6.46 -23.50
CA GLY A 292 18.38 -5.63 -24.56
C GLY A 292 17.52 -6.46 -25.51
N GLY A 293 16.21 -6.23 -25.51
CA GLY A 293 15.27 -6.58 -26.55
C GLY A 293 14.97 -8.07 -26.75
N GLY A 294 13.83 -8.53 -26.21
CA GLY A 294 13.25 -9.83 -26.57
C GLY A 294 12.59 -10.54 -25.39
N GLY A 295 11.67 -9.88 -24.69
CA GLY A 295 10.80 -10.59 -23.72
C GLY A 295 9.75 -11.42 -24.48
N PRO A 296 9.40 -12.63 -23.98
CA PRO A 296 8.33 -13.41 -24.59
C PRO A 296 7.02 -12.61 -24.54
N ASP A 297 6.40 -12.54 -25.71
CA ASP A 297 5.04 -12.02 -25.88
C ASP A 297 4.11 -12.83 -24.94
N ARG A 298 3.72 -12.24 -23.80
CA ARG A 298 2.72 -12.82 -22.93
C ARG A 298 1.39 -12.60 -23.61
N GLY A 299 0.99 -13.63 -24.37
CA GLY A 299 -0.27 -13.70 -25.10
C GLY A 299 -1.43 -13.15 -24.29
N ARG A 300 -2.15 -12.25 -24.94
CA ARG A 300 -3.47 -11.78 -24.55
C ARG A 300 -4.32 -12.99 -24.12
N PRO A 301 -5.01 -12.96 -22.99
CA PRO A 301 -5.97 -14.02 -22.69
C PRO A 301 -6.97 -14.12 -23.85
N PRO A 302 -7.39 -15.34 -24.25
CA PRO A 302 -8.30 -15.50 -25.36
C PRO A 302 -9.57 -14.71 -25.10
N ALA A 303 -9.98 -13.92 -26.07
CA ALA A 303 -11.26 -13.23 -26.04
C ALA A 303 -12.37 -14.26 -25.87
N ALA A 304 -13.24 -14.04 -24.88
CA ALA A 304 -14.42 -14.84 -24.70
C ALA A 304 -15.26 -14.75 -25.98
N THR A 305 -15.32 -15.84 -26.74
CA THR A 305 -16.22 -15.99 -27.87
C THR A 305 -17.64 -16.14 -27.34
N SER A 306 -18.42 -15.06 -27.42
CA SER A 306 -19.86 -15.12 -27.21
C SER A 306 -20.49 -15.85 -28.43
N THR A 307 -20.74 -17.13 -28.31
CA THR A 307 -21.64 -17.84 -29.22
C THR A 307 -23.07 -17.53 -28.81
N HIS A 308 -23.67 -16.53 -29.43
CA HIS A 308 -25.13 -16.44 -29.51
C HIS A 308 -25.62 -17.43 -30.59
N GLU A 309 -26.00 -18.61 -30.18
CA GLU A 309 -26.89 -19.42 -30.98
C GLU A 309 -28.32 -18.96 -30.78
N GLY A 310 -28.86 -18.34 -31.82
CA GLY A 310 -30.26 -18.05 -31.91
C GLY A 310 -31.05 -19.33 -32.28
N THR A 311 -31.94 -19.75 -31.40
CA THR A 311 -33.00 -20.66 -31.78
C THR A 311 -34.26 -19.86 -32.08
N ARG A 312 -34.61 -19.86 -33.40
CA ARG A 312 -35.97 -19.59 -33.87
C ARG A 312 -36.79 -20.86 -33.73
N SER A 313 -37.89 -20.78 -33.06
CA SER A 313 -39.22 -21.30 -33.42
C SER A 313 -40.22 -20.96 -32.31
#